data_5721b8b0c1163f919928706a393633fa
#
_entry.id   5721b8b0c1163f919928706a393633fa
#
_cell.length_a   1.000
_cell.length_b   1.000
_cell.length_c   1.000
_cell.angle_alpha   90.00
_cell.angle_beta   90.00
_cell.angle_gamma   90.00
#
_symmetry.space_group_name_H-M   'P 1'
#
loop_
_entity.id
_entity.type
_entity.pdbx_description
1 polymer ?
#
loop_
_entity_poly.entity_id
_entity_poly.type
_entity_poly.pdbx_seq_one_letter_code
_entity_poly.pdbx_strand_id
1 'polypeptide(L)'
;MSHLQSFPAFSLNFTFYLYKIYIISSEFCICNSESDQPTKDKIMKQKLSVFSLLILSFVLLFSCFGFRRIASDTPEAREVYSRAAYDTYAEDIFASRESFPGLIVSIQADNDTLYGEENGLLSARYMCSGREGECEIQVFVYDQSGTPLIAQNAGLRISGATSRNAIRKSFRVIARKEYDKQHPKFTYDLWNGRTTLDGATKPIQEYSSFILHSVRLAMDSTGIHNSVGYSLARKAGIVDASPTTPAAVYINGKYQGAYFLMPAKTDNALAELYNIEKKEDIEVVSVFEEEKTGTQSRPEILASYLTFVDFLQNADMTDPSVIKQVEAQLDVHQCLQYYAVNLLLGNGDWLDNNLRVWRCKDNGLPYQDGKWRFFLFDLDWIGSFSDLVVMNFEQATQSANYHNILPALLKNPEYKKEFTDLIYQMEEDAFTPEVIDSVFAKEEEQMHDEVAYDFQSEAFTGYLMYSVNSSPLEEKDYITMEDRQILIEDFRNHLVNTPALINNCIENGF
;
A
#
# COMPACT_ATOMS: atom_id res chain seq x y z
N MET A 1 -14.16 43.17 6.05
CA MET A 1 -13.76 43.07 4.64
C MET A 1 -12.78 41.90 4.66
N SER A 2 -13.19 40.68 4.66
CA SER A 2 -13.96 39.83 3.72
C SER A 2 -13.13 39.42 2.51
N HIS A 3 -12.92 38.10 2.46
CA HIS A 3 -12.70 37.26 1.30
C HIS A 3 -11.37 37.27 0.57
N LEU A 4 -10.65 36.17 0.80
CA LEU A 4 -10.09 35.34 -0.25
C LEU A 4 -9.55 34.04 0.40
N GLN A 5 -10.46 33.10 0.67
CA GLN A 5 -10.16 31.68 0.83
C GLN A 5 -10.69 30.92 -0.38
N SER A 6 -9.99 29.94 -0.79
CA SER A 6 -10.25 28.87 -1.73
C SER A 6 -9.37 28.90 -2.98
N PHE A 7 -8.47 27.93 -3.04
CA PHE A 7 -8.20 27.04 -4.18
C PHE A 7 -6.89 26.26 -3.91
N PRO A 8 -6.95 24.95 -3.60
CA PRO A 8 -6.07 24.02 -4.31
C PRO A 8 -6.72 22.68 -4.75
N ALA A 9 -8.05 22.49 -4.64
CA ALA A 9 -8.67 21.20 -5.01
C ALA A 9 -8.92 21.01 -6.52
N PHE A 10 -8.65 22.01 -7.36
CA PHE A 10 -9.02 21.97 -8.78
C PHE A 10 -7.98 21.30 -9.70
N SER A 11 -6.73 21.07 -9.24
CA SER A 11 -5.66 20.66 -10.17
C SER A 11 -5.55 19.14 -10.37
N LEU A 12 -5.80 18.31 -9.36
CA LEU A 12 -5.66 16.84 -9.49
C LEU A 12 -6.82 16.18 -10.25
N ASN A 13 -8.07 16.68 -10.05
CA ASN A 13 -9.23 16.21 -10.81
C ASN A 13 -9.15 16.54 -12.31
N PHE A 14 -8.51 17.66 -12.65
CA PHE A 14 -8.38 18.07 -14.04
C PHE A 14 -7.40 17.16 -14.82
N THR A 15 -6.35 16.68 -14.18
CA THR A 15 -5.37 15.78 -14.82
C THR A 15 -5.96 14.38 -15.06
N PHE A 16 -6.76 13.87 -14.13
CA PHE A 16 -7.45 12.57 -14.28
C PHE A 16 -8.59 12.63 -15.31
N TYR A 17 -9.28 13.78 -15.39
CA TYR A 17 -10.30 14.02 -16.40
C TYR A 17 -9.70 14.20 -17.81
N LEU A 18 -8.53 14.84 -17.89
CA LEU A 18 -7.79 14.99 -19.15
C LEU A 18 -7.19 13.64 -19.62
N TYR A 19 -6.78 12.77 -18.70
CA TYR A 19 -6.30 11.43 -19.03
C TYR A 19 -7.45 10.55 -19.54
N LYS A 20 -8.64 10.59 -18.93
CA LYS A 20 -9.84 9.93 -19.45
C LYS A 20 -10.31 10.50 -20.80
N ILE A 21 -10.23 11.81 -20.98
CA ILE A 21 -10.56 12.46 -22.27
C ILE A 21 -9.53 12.07 -23.35
N TYR A 22 -8.26 11.90 -22.98
CA TYR A 22 -7.21 11.45 -23.90
C TYR A 22 -7.44 10.00 -24.36
N ILE A 23 -7.81 9.10 -23.46
CA ILE A 23 -8.16 7.71 -23.82
C ILE A 23 -9.42 7.69 -24.69
N ILE A 24 -10.47 8.39 -24.32
CA ILE A 24 -11.72 8.47 -25.09
C ILE A 24 -11.49 9.12 -26.47
N SER A 25 -10.61 10.11 -26.58
CA SER A 25 -10.31 10.75 -27.86
C SER A 25 -9.39 9.92 -28.75
N SER A 26 -8.57 9.04 -28.20
CA SER A 26 -7.76 8.09 -29.00
C SER A 26 -8.61 6.94 -29.57
N GLU A 27 -9.63 6.48 -28.83
CA GLU A 27 -10.55 5.45 -29.31
C GLU A 27 -11.59 6.00 -30.34
N PHE A 28 -11.98 7.28 -30.21
CA PHE A 28 -12.89 7.90 -31.19
C PHE A 28 -12.24 8.23 -32.53
N CYS A 29 -10.91 8.20 -32.65
CA CYS A 29 -10.21 8.38 -33.92
C CYS A 29 -10.13 7.12 -34.78
N ILE A 30 -10.55 5.96 -34.29
CA ILE A 30 -10.46 4.68 -35.04
C ILE A 30 -11.77 4.30 -35.74
N CYS A 31 -12.90 4.92 -35.39
CA CYS A 31 -14.20 4.64 -35.98
C CYS A 31 -14.89 5.90 -36.54
N ASN A 32 -14.44 6.46 -37.67
CA ASN A 32 -15.34 7.06 -38.66
C ASN A 32 -14.62 7.47 -39.96
N SER A 33 -14.97 6.74 -40.98
CA SER A 33 -15.16 7.11 -42.41
C SER A 33 -14.03 7.74 -43.20
N GLU A 34 -13.81 7.05 -44.27
CA GLU A 34 -13.28 7.49 -45.57
C GLU A 34 -13.44 9.00 -45.89
N SER A 35 -12.36 9.57 -46.35
CA SER A 35 -12.12 10.86 -46.97
C SER A 35 -11.61 11.98 -46.05
N ASP A 36 -10.38 12.37 -46.35
CA ASP A 36 -9.55 13.45 -45.87
C ASP A 36 -8.54 13.10 -44.77
N GLN A 37 -7.41 12.56 -45.16
CA GLN A 37 -6.24 12.47 -44.31
C GLN A 37 -5.72 13.89 -43.95
N PRO A 38 -5.64 14.27 -42.69
CA PRO A 38 -5.02 15.53 -42.32
C PRO A 38 -3.52 15.49 -42.62
N THR A 39 -3.02 16.51 -43.31
CA THR A 39 -1.60 16.62 -43.67
C THR A 39 -0.74 16.61 -42.42
N LYS A 40 0.47 16.01 -42.51
CA LYS A 40 1.45 15.90 -41.40
C LYS A 40 1.67 17.23 -40.65
N ASP A 41 1.55 18.35 -41.34
CA ASP A 41 1.66 19.70 -40.78
C ASP A 41 0.51 20.08 -39.82
N LYS A 42 -0.70 19.60 -40.05
CA LYS A 42 -1.85 19.87 -39.18
C LYS A 42 -1.76 19.11 -37.87
N ILE A 43 -1.29 17.86 -37.93
CA ILE A 43 -1.04 16.99 -36.76
C ILE A 43 0.14 17.55 -35.94
N MET A 44 1.20 18.02 -36.60
CA MET A 44 2.35 18.60 -35.94
C MET A 44 2.03 19.92 -35.24
N LYS A 45 1.22 20.79 -35.86
CA LYS A 45 0.74 22.04 -35.23
C LYS A 45 -0.19 21.79 -34.05
N GLN A 46 -1.05 20.79 -34.10
CA GLN A 46 -1.89 20.38 -32.97
C GLN A 46 -1.07 19.82 -31.81
N LYS A 47 -0.08 18.97 -32.07
CA LYS A 47 0.84 18.46 -31.05
C LYS A 47 1.69 19.56 -30.42
N LEU A 48 2.15 20.54 -31.21
CA LEU A 48 2.91 21.67 -30.68
C LEU A 48 2.03 22.60 -29.82
N SER A 49 0.76 22.80 -30.17
CA SER A 49 -0.18 23.61 -29.38
C SER A 49 -0.50 22.97 -28.02
N VAL A 50 -0.70 21.64 -28.00
CA VAL A 50 -0.94 20.89 -26.74
C VAL A 50 0.32 20.89 -25.86
N PHE A 51 1.49 20.70 -26.47
CA PHE A 51 2.78 20.72 -25.75
C PHE A 51 3.10 22.12 -25.18
N SER A 52 2.78 23.18 -25.91
CA SER A 52 2.94 24.57 -25.44
C SER A 52 1.97 24.91 -24.30
N LEU A 53 0.75 24.40 -24.33
CA LEU A 53 -0.23 24.57 -23.25
C LEU A 53 0.19 23.78 -21.98
N LEU A 54 0.77 22.61 -22.13
CA LEU A 54 1.31 21.82 -21.02
C LEU A 54 2.51 22.50 -20.37
N ILE A 55 3.43 23.07 -21.18
CA ILE A 55 4.59 23.83 -20.64
C ILE A 55 4.12 25.10 -19.93
N LEU A 56 3.12 25.82 -20.48
CA LEU A 56 2.60 27.02 -19.85
C LEU A 56 1.89 26.72 -18.51
N SER A 57 1.16 25.63 -18.45
CA SER A 57 0.54 25.11 -17.22
C SER A 57 1.58 24.71 -16.18
N PHE A 58 2.69 24.10 -16.62
CA PHE A 58 3.80 23.70 -15.75
C PHE A 58 4.55 24.91 -15.20
N VAL A 59 4.80 25.92 -16.04
CA VAL A 59 5.48 27.17 -15.64
C VAL A 59 4.60 28.01 -14.68
N LEU A 60 3.29 28.03 -14.89
CA LEU A 60 2.33 28.70 -13.98
C LEU A 60 2.20 27.97 -12.63
N LEU A 61 2.28 26.65 -12.61
CA LEU A 61 2.33 25.86 -11.38
C LEU A 61 3.64 26.08 -10.59
N PHE A 62 4.77 26.18 -11.28
CA PHE A 62 6.07 26.44 -10.63
C PHE A 62 6.25 27.88 -10.14
N SER A 63 5.61 28.86 -10.78
CA SER A 63 5.69 30.27 -10.34
C SER A 63 4.79 30.59 -9.13
N CYS A 64 3.81 29.74 -8.81
CA CYS A 64 3.00 29.85 -7.60
C CYS A 64 3.65 29.23 -6.35
N PHE A 65 4.65 28.37 -6.52
CA PHE A 65 5.44 27.81 -5.42
C PHE A 65 6.73 28.62 -5.27
N GLY A 66 6.65 29.76 -4.59
CA GLY A 66 7.83 30.49 -4.18
C GLY A 66 8.70 29.61 -3.27
N PHE A 67 9.89 29.24 -3.75
CA PHE A 67 10.91 28.64 -2.93
C PHE A 67 11.31 29.63 -1.81
N ARG A 68 10.69 29.51 -0.64
CA ARG A 68 11.29 30.01 0.58
C ARG A 68 12.38 29.00 0.97
N ARG A 69 13.64 29.39 0.84
CA ARG A 69 14.77 28.75 1.51
C ARG A 69 14.43 28.67 2.99
N ILE A 70 14.11 27.47 3.49
CA ILE A 70 14.07 27.19 4.91
C ILE A 70 15.53 27.17 5.35
N ALA A 71 15.87 28.12 6.25
CA ALA A 71 17.16 28.13 6.91
C ALA A 71 17.33 26.78 7.63
N SER A 72 18.48 26.15 7.43
CA SER A 72 18.88 24.96 8.19
C SER A 72 19.08 25.38 9.65
N ASP A 73 18.07 25.14 10.47
CA ASP A 73 18.29 25.07 11.92
C ASP A 73 19.15 23.84 12.20
N THR A 74 20.40 24.07 12.53
CA THR A 74 21.24 23.05 13.15
C THR A 74 20.59 22.71 14.49
N PRO A 75 20.28 21.42 14.77
CA PRO A 75 19.78 21.06 16.06
C PRO A 75 20.89 21.27 17.09
N GLU A 76 20.80 22.32 17.89
CA GLU A 76 21.46 22.31 19.19
C GLU A 76 21.00 21.07 19.92
N ALA A 77 21.95 20.34 20.48
CA ALA A 77 21.69 19.09 21.20
C ALA A 77 20.65 19.35 22.29
N ARG A 78 19.38 19.06 21.99
CA ARG A 78 18.36 18.95 23.02
C ARG A 78 18.82 17.85 23.95
N GLU A 79 19.10 18.18 25.20
CA GLU A 79 19.18 17.18 26.26
C GLU A 79 17.88 16.38 26.22
N VAL A 80 17.99 15.16 25.71
CA VAL A 80 16.87 14.21 25.70
C VAL A 80 16.69 13.80 27.16
N TYR A 81 15.82 14.48 27.88
CA TYR A 81 15.31 13.98 29.12
C TYR A 81 14.58 12.66 28.85
N SER A 82 15.14 11.58 29.34
CA SER A 82 14.44 10.32 29.50
C SER A 82 13.33 10.53 30.53
N ARG A 83 12.20 11.09 30.13
CA ARG A 83 10.96 10.90 30.86
C ARG A 83 10.63 9.42 30.66
N ALA A 84 10.53 8.68 31.76
CA ALA A 84 9.86 7.39 31.74
C ALA A 84 8.51 7.63 31.02
N ALA A 85 8.30 6.96 29.88
CA ALA A 85 7.11 7.17 29.10
C ALA A 85 5.90 6.83 29.98
N TYR A 86 5.05 7.81 30.23
CA TYR A 86 3.83 7.67 31.02
C TYR A 86 2.65 8.14 30.14
N ASP A 87 1.73 7.22 29.91
CA ASP A 87 0.50 7.54 29.18
C ASP A 87 -0.46 8.33 30.09
N THR A 88 -0.57 9.61 29.83
CA THR A 88 -1.45 10.52 30.59
C THR A 88 -2.94 10.31 30.28
N TYR A 89 -3.27 9.57 29.24
CA TYR A 89 -4.63 9.32 28.77
C TYR A 89 -5.12 7.89 29.02
N ALA A 90 -4.26 7.01 29.57
CA ALA A 90 -4.61 5.60 29.73
C ALA A 90 -5.90 5.40 30.53
N GLU A 91 -6.07 6.10 31.66
CA GLU A 91 -7.27 5.99 32.52
C GLU A 91 -8.54 6.39 31.75
N ASP A 92 -8.51 7.48 30.99
CA ASP A 92 -9.63 7.96 30.20
C ASP A 92 -9.94 7.00 29.03
N ILE A 93 -8.90 6.48 28.36
CA ILE A 93 -9.04 5.50 27.29
C ILE A 93 -9.74 4.23 27.80
N PHE A 94 -9.25 3.66 28.91
CA PHE A 94 -9.84 2.43 29.45
C PHE A 94 -11.20 2.65 30.10
N ALA A 95 -11.52 3.87 30.56
CA ALA A 95 -12.85 4.23 31.04
C ALA A 95 -13.85 4.51 29.90
N SER A 96 -13.39 4.72 28.67
CA SER A 96 -14.23 5.12 27.55
C SER A 96 -15.14 3.99 27.02
N ARG A 97 -14.80 2.73 27.28
CA ARG A 97 -15.54 1.54 26.82
C ARG A 97 -15.24 0.31 27.68
N GLU A 98 -16.18 -0.63 27.72
CA GLU A 98 -16.12 -1.83 28.57
C GLU A 98 -15.08 -2.86 28.11
N SER A 99 -14.83 -2.94 26.80
CA SER A 99 -13.92 -3.94 26.23
C SER A 99 -13.24 -3.44 24.95
N PHE A 100 -12.10 -4.05 24.66
CA PHE A 100 -11.34 -3.84 23.42
C PHE A 100 -11.11 -5.20 22.74
N PRO A 101 -11.52 -5.39 21.48
CA PRO A 101 -11.33 -6.68 20.78
C PRO A 101 -9.91 -6.92 20.28
N GLY A 102 -9.08 -5.88 20.23
CA GLY A 102 -7.72 -5.93 19.72
C GLY A 102 -6.72 -5.16 20.61
N LEU A 103 -5.59 -4.78 20.02
CA LEU A 103 -4.62 -3.93 20.68
C LEU A 103 -5.15 -2.51 20.84
N ILE A 104 -4.68 -1.81 21.85
CA ILE A 104 -4.93 -0.39 22.04
C ILE A 104 -3.62 0.35 21.78
N VAL A 105 -3.63 1.32 20.87
CA VAL A 105 -2.46 2.14 20.55
C VAL A 105 -2.76 3.59 20.93
N SER A 106 -2.08 4.08 21.96
CA SER A 106 -2.14 5.48 22.41
C SER A 106 -0.91 6.23 21.89
N ILE A 107 -1.14 7.30 21.15
CA ILE A 107 -0.12 8.20 20.62
C ILE A 107 -0.25 9.54 21.30
N GLN A 108 0.84 10.06 21.85
CA GLN A 108 0.86 11.37 22.50
C GLN A 108 1.93 12.26 21.85
N ALA A 109 1.54 13.47 21.56
CA ALA A 109 2.45 14.51 21.10
C ALA A 109 1.88 15.89 21.43
N ASP A 110 2.73 16.91 21.37
CA ASP A 110 2.30 18.29 21.50
C ASP A 110 1.29 18.63 20.38
N ASN A 111 0.24 19.38 20.73
CA ASN A 111 -0.77 19.78 19.76
C ASN A 111 -0.20 20.60 18.60
N ASP A 112 0.78 21.46 18.84
CA ASP A 112 1.44 22.20 17.76
C ASP A 112 2.22 21.27 16.83
N THR A 113 2.81 20.19 17.35
CA THR A 113 3.49 19.16 16.56
C THR A 113 2.51 18.40 15.65
N LEU A 114 1.28 18.17 16.10
CA LEU A 114 0.26 17.45 15.33
C LEU A 114 -0.58 18.36 14.46
N TYR A 115 -1.05 19.49 14.98
CA TYR A 115 -2.09 20.33 14.37
C TYR A 115 -1.68 21.79 14.16
N GLY A 116 -0.44 22.17 14.44
CA GLY A 116 0.07 23.53 14.26
C GLY A 116 -0.10 23.99 12.80
N GLU A 117 -0.46 25.27 12.60
CA GLU A 117 -0.79 25.83 11.28
C GLU A 117 0.38 25.79 10.31
N GLU A 118 1.62 25.95 10.79
CA GLU A 118 2.82 26.01 9.95
C GLU A 118 3.53 24.65 9.82
N ASN A 119 3.56 23.85 10.89
CA ASN A 119 4.42 22.67 10.99
C ASN A 119 3.71 21.42 11.52
N GLY A 120 2.40 21.45 11.73
CA GLY A 120 1.64 20.32 12.24
C GLY A 120 1.66 19.15 11.25
N LEU A 121 1.95 17.94 11.75
CA LEU A 121 1.99 16.73 10.91
C LEU A 121 0.66 16.48 10.20
N LEU A 122 -0.47 16.65 10.90
CA LEU A 122 -1.81 16.34 10.43
C LEU A 122 -2.49 17.53 9.70
N SER A 123 -1.93 18.72 9.79
CA SER A 123 -2.44 19.95 9.19
C SER A 123 -1.58 20.44 8.02
N ALA A 124 -0.39 20.92 8.31
CA ALA A 124 0.48 21.59 7.33
C ALA A 124 1.36 20.62 6.53
N ARG A 125 1.81 19.51 7.16
CA ARG A 125 2.78 18.57 6.57
C ARG A 125 2.21 17.21 6.21
N TYR A 126 0.89 17.04 6.15
CA TYR A 126 0.26 15.75 5.89
C TYR A 126 0.66 15.13 4.53
N MET A 127 1.09 15.94 3.56
CA MET A 127 1.60 15.47 2.27
C MET A 127 3.11 15.24 2.26
N CYS A 128 3.84 15.66 3.31
CA CYS A 128 5.29 15.47 3.37
C CYS A 128 5.64 14.00 3.55
N SER A 129 6.65 13.53 2.84
CA SER A 129 7.18 12.17 2.93
C SER A 129 8.57 12.17 3.59
N GLY A 130 9.11 10.99 3.86
CA GLY A 130 10.46 10.89 4.42
C GLY A 130 10.60 11.56 5.80
N ARG A 131 11.77 12.11 6.08
CA ARG A 131 12.07 12.76 7.36
C ARG A 131 11.33 14.08 7.55
N GLU A 132 11.02 14.78 6.51
CA GLU A 132 10.24 16.02 6.57
C GLU A 132 8.82 15.80 7.06
N GLY A 133 8.24 14.61 6.77
CA GLY A 133 6.93 14.19 7.24
C GLY A 133 6.97 13.39 8.54
N GLU A 134 8.01 13.51 9.36
CA GLU A 134 8.15 12.81 10.64
C GLU A 134 8.13 13.77 11.81
N CYS A 135 7.43 13.41 12.88
CA CYS A 135 7.50 14.12 14.16
C CYS A 135 7.74 13.15 15.31
N GLU A 136 8.30 13.65 16.40
CA GLU A 136 8.51 12.90 17.63
C GLU A 136 7.19 12.76 18.39
N ILE A 137 6.95 11.54 18.91
CA ILE A 137 5.78 11.18 19.71
C ILE A 137 6.19 10.29 20.87
N GLN A 138 5.27 10.09 21.81
CA GLN A 138 5.26 8.94 22.71
C GLN A 138 4.21 7.95 22.19
N VAL A 139 4.57 6.66 22.18
CA VAL A 139 3.68 5.59 21.77
C VAL A 139 3.56 4.55 22.88
N PHE A 140 2.33 4.15 23.14
CA PHE A 140 1.96 3.09 24.05
C PHE A 140 1.10 2.08 23.32
N VAL A 141 1.41 0.81 23.47
CA VAL A 141 0.60 -0.29 22.98
C VAL A 141 0.19 -1.14 24.16
N TYR A 142 -1.08 -1.42 24.29
CA TYR A 142 -1.64 -2.25 25.34
C TYR A 142 -2.35 -3.47 24.74
N ASP A 143 -2.40 -4.53 25.53
CA ASP A 143 -3.33 -5.63 25.27
C ASP A 143 -4.77 -5.28 25.70
N GLN A 144 -5.69 -6.19 25.46
CA GLN A 144 -7.11 -6.04 25.80
C GLN A 144 -7.38 -5.85 27.29
N SER A 145 -6.45 -6.28 28.17
CA SER A 145 -6.56 -6.15 29.62
C SER A 145 -6.03 -4.80 30.16
N GLY A 146 -5.42 -4.00 29.29
CA GLY A 146 -4.72 -2.77 29.66
C GLY A 146 -3.28 -2.99 30.11
N THR A 147 -2.71 -4.17 29.90
CA THR A 147 -1.30 -4.43 30.19
C THR A 147 -0.43 -3.72 29.12
N PRO A 148 0.52 -2.85 29.52
CA PRO A 148 1.40 -2.20 28.56
C PRO A 148 2.40 -3.19 27.96
N LEU A 149 2.42 -3.24 26.62
CA LEU A 149 3.30 -4.08 25.81
C LEU A 149 4.49 -3.28 25.28
N ILE A 150 4.23 -2.03 24.87
CA ILE A 150 5.23 -1.07 24.37
C ILE A 150 4.96 0.28 25.05
N ALA A 151 6.02 0.95 25.50
CA ALA A 151 5.97 2.30 26.07
C ALA A 151 7.31 3.00 25.80
N GLN A 152 7.37 3.87 24.77
CA GLN A 152 8.62 4.53 24.38
C GLN A 152 8.39 5.78 23.53
N ASN A 153 9.44 6.58 23.37
CA ASN A 153 9.47 7.64 22.37
C ASN A 153 9.71 7.04 20.97
N ALA A 154 9.07 7.62 19.96
CA ALA A 154 9.14 7.16 18.59
C ALA A 154 8.93 8.30 17.60
N GLY A 155 9.11 8.02 16.30
CA GLY A 155 8.69 8.91 15.22
C GLY A 155 7.33 8.49 14.68
N LEU A 156 6.52 9.48 14.31
CA LEU A 156 5.25 9.28 13.63
C LEU A 156 5.33 9.89 12.22
N ARG A 157 4.88 9.13 11.23
CA ARG A 157 4.65 9.59 9.85
C ARG A 157 3.26 9.21 9.40
N ILE A 158 2.69 10.00 8.50
CA ILE A 158 1.52 9.56 7.74
C ILE A 158 2.00 8.54 6.69
N SER A 159 1.33 7.41 6.64
CA SER A 159 1.56 6.33 5.66
C SER A 159 0.60 6.46 4.48
N GLY A 160 1.00 5.96 3.31
CA GLY A 160 0.21 6.00 2.08
C GLY A 160 0.71 7.04 1.09
N ALA A 161 0.12 7.05 -0.11
CA ALA A 161 0.35 8.01 -1.18
C ALA A 161 -0.89 8.91 -1.34
N THR A 162 -1.85 8.54 -2.16
CA THR A 162 -3.12 9.27 -2.35
C THR A 162 -3.96 9.34 -1.07
N SER A 163 -3.92 8.26 -0.26
CA SER A 163 -4.63 8.14 1.03
C SER A 163 -4.16 9.14 2.09
N ARG A 164 -3.05 9.85 1.88
CA ARG A 164 -2.66 11.00 2.73
C ARG A 164 -3.70 12.12 2.73
N ASN A 165 -4.50 12.23 1.67
CA ASN A 165 -5.61 13.18 1.57
C ASN A 165 -6.88 12.71 2.31
N ALA A 166 -6.99 11.43 2.67
CA ALA A 166 -8.13 10.92 3.41
C ALA A 166 -8.28 11.66 4.76
N ILE A 167 -9.50 11.80 5.24
CA ILE A 167 -9.77 12.40 6.56
C ILE A 167 -9.10 11.55 7.63
N ARG A 168 -9.34 10.24 7.63
CA ARG A 168 -8.66 9.28 8.50
C ARG A 168 -7.34 8.87 7.87
N LYS A 169 -6.27 9.03 8.60
CA LYS A 169 -4.90 8.78 8.13
C LYS A 169 -4.42 7.40 8.56
N SER A 170 -3.70 6.71 7.71
CA SER A 170 -2.82 5.63 8.14
C SER A 170 -1.48 6.19 8.62
N PHE A 171 -0.86 5.52 9.59
CA PHE A 171 0.38 5.99 10.20
C PHE A 171 1.49 4.95 10.12
N ARG A 172 2.72 5.40 10.09
CA ARG A 172 3.90 4.59 10.38
C ARG A 172 4.53 5.08 11.67
N VAL A 173 4.66 4.19 12.64
CA VAL A 173 5.35 4.43 13.91
C VAL A 173 6.76 3.84 13.80
N ILE A 174 7.78 4.61 14.17
CA ILE A 174 9.18 4.30 13.85
C ILE A 174 10.02 4.43 15.12
N ALA A 175 10.59 3.32 15.57
CA ALA A 175 11.58 3.35 16.64
C ALA A 175 12.91 3.89 16.12
N ARG A 176 13.50 4.82 16.85
CA ARG A 176 14.80 5.41 16.53
C ARG A 176 15.62 5.70 17.77
N LYS A 177 16.90 5.39 17.69
CA LYS A 177 17.85 5.74 18.76
C LYS A 177 17.91 7.23 19.09
N GLU A 178 17.52 8.10 18.15
CA GLU A 178 17.48 9.56 18.38
C GLU A 178 16.31 9.98 19.27
N TYR A 179 15.18 9.26 19.23
CA TYR A 179 14.00 9.52 20.04
C TYR A 179 14.06 8.76 21.38
N ASP A 180 14.54 7.51 21.35
CA ASP A 180 14.72 6.69 22.52
C ASP A 180 16.03 5.89 22.43
N LYS A 181 17.02 6.28 23.22
CA LYS A 181 18.33 5.60 23.23
C LYS A 181 18.28 4.24 23.90
N GLN A 182 17.33 4.04 24.82
CA GLN A 182 17.18 2.79 25.59
C GLN A 182 16.36 1.77 24.78
N HIS A 183 15.42 2.25 23.94
CA HIS A 183 14.53 1.42 23.14
C HIS A 183 14.65 1.79 21.66
N PRO A 184 15.79 1.47 21.00
CA PRO A 184 16.02 1.80 19.57
C PRO A 184 15.17 0.97 18.63
N LYS A 185 14.44 -0.02 19.15
CA LYS A 185 13.45 -0.86 18.47
C LYS A 185 12.24 -1.07 19.36
N PHE A 186 11.11 -1.45 18.77
CA PHE A 186 9.96 -1.97 19.50
C PHE A 186 10.23 -3.42 19.84
N THR A 187 10.20 -3.76 21.13
CA THR A 187 10.51 -5.10 21.63
C THR A 187 9.25 -5.75 22.18
N TYR A 188 8.53 -6.44 21.31
CA TYR A 188 7.34 -7.24 21.66
C TYR A 188 6.94 -8.12 20.48
N ASP A 189 6.35 -9.27 20.74
CA ASP A 189 5.78 -10.15 19.69
C ASP A 189 4.43 -9.59 19.20
N LEU A 190 4.47 -8.58 18.33
CA LEU A 190 3.28 -7.91 17.79
C LEU A 190 2.42 -8.81 16.89
N TRP A 191 2.98 -9.90 16.37
CA TRP A 191 2.32 -10.77 15.38
C TRP A 191 2.35 -12.25 15.77
N ASN A 192 2.28 -12.52 17.06
CA ASN A 192 2.01 -13.82 17.68
C ASN A 192 2.84 -14.98 17.07
N GLY A 193 4.14 -14.96 17.36
CA GLY A 193 5.05 -16.03 17.00
C GLY A 193 5.57 -15.98 15.55
N ARG A 194 5.53 -14.80 14.90
CA ARG A 194 6.16 -14.63 13.59
C ARG A 194 7.64 -14.96 13.65
N THR A 195 8.10 -15.77 12.69
CA THR A 195 9.49 -16.19 12.60
C THR A 195 10.16 -15.67 11.33
N THR A 196 11.51 -15.70 11.33
CA THR A 196 12.29 -15.37 10.14
C THR A 196 12.11 -16.42 9.03
N LEU A 197 12.25 -15.98 7.79
CA LEU A 197 12.05 -16.79 6.57
C LEU A 197 13.39 -17.34 6.00
N ASP A 198 14.50 -17.11 6.67
CA ASP A 198 15.84 -17.60 6.25
C ASP A 198 16.06 -19.11 6.45
N GLY A 199 15.03 -19.84 6.85
CA GLY A 199 15.09 -21.24 7.22
C GLY A 199 15.50 -21.51 8.66
N ALA A 200 16.01 -20.51 9.39
CA ALA A 200 16.37 -20.65 10.81
C ALA A 200 15.14 -20.56 11.74
N THR A 201 14.00 -20.06 11.25
CA THR A 201 12.72 -19.92 11.98
C THR A 201 12.87 -19.29 13.36
N LYS A 202 13.69 -18.23 13.46
CA LYS A 202 13.87 -17.50 14.72
C LYS A 202 12.67 -16.61 15.00
N PRO A 203 12.14 -16.56 16.24
CA PRO A 203 11.07 -15.63 16.60
C PRO A 203 11.51 -14.18 16.37
N ILE A 204 10.65 -13.40 15.72
CA ILE A 204 10.87 -11.97 15.50
C ILE A 204 10.17 -11.23 16.65
N GLN A 205 10.94 -10.68 17.57
CA GLN A 205 10.45 -9.95 18.74
C GLN A 205 10.90 -8.49 18.76
N GLU A 206 11.63 -8.05 17.73
CA GLU A 206 12.13 -6.69 17.61
C GLU A 206 11.80 -6.11 16.25
N TYR A 207 11.22 -4.91 16.23
CA TYR A 207 10.78 -4.24 15.02
C TYR A 207 11.25 -2.79 14.99
N SER A 208 11.75 -2.35 13.83
CA SER A 208 12.13 -0.93 13.62
C SER A 208 10.93 -0.04 13.42
N SER A 209 9.83 -0.58 12.90
CA SER A 209 8.60 0.18 12.67
C SER A 209 7.41 -0.74 12.41
N PHE A 210 6.23 -0.22 12.64
CA PHE A 210 4.96 -0.82 12.23
C PHE A 210 4.05 0.21 11.57
N ILE A 211 3.06 -0.27 10.84
CA ILE A 211 2.01 0.53 10.22
C ILE A 211 0.75 0.39 11.06
N LEU A 212 0.10 1.50 11.34
CA LEU A 212 -1.30 1.57 11.73
C LEU A 212 -2.09 1.88 10.46
N HIS A 213 -2.60 0.82 9.83
CA HIS A 213 -3.38 0.93 8.61
C HIS A 213 -4.83 1.20 8.98
N SER A 214 -5.31 2.38 8.62
CA SER A 214 -6.71 2.73 8.86
C SER A 214 -7.60 1.78 8.06
N VAL A 215 -8.50 1.07 8.72
CA VAL A 215 -9.58 0.40 8.03
C VAL A 215 -10.47 1.47 7.41
N ARG A 216 -11.04 1.20 6.23
CA ARG A 216 -11.94 2.14 5.57
C ARG A 216 -11.25 3.28 4.81
N LEU A 217 -10.17 2.99 4.15
CA LEU A 217 -9.70 3.82 3.06
C LEU A 217 -10.61 3.60 1.86
N ALA A 218 -10.67 4.56 0.99
CA ALA A 218 -11.61 4.76 -0.11
C ALA A 218 -12.17 3.52 -0.84
N MET A 219 -11.43 2.42 -0.87
CA MET A 219 -11.81 1.19 -1.61
C MET A 219 -12.20 0.03 -0.68
N ASP A 220 -11.90 0.09 0.61
CA ASP A 220 -12.29 -0.91 1.60
C ASP A 220 -13.48 -0.41 2.43
N SER A 221 -14.69 -0.54 1.90
CA SER A 221 -15.91 -0.17 2.60
C SER A 221 -16.29 -1.17 3.71
N THR A 222 -15.72 -2.37 3.72
CA THR A 222 -15.99 -3.40 4.73
C THR A 222 -15.05 -3.29 5.94
N GLY A 223 -13.86 -2.75 5.74
CA GLY A 223 -12.81 -2.67 6.75
C GLY A 223 -12.03 -3.97 6.96
N ILE A 224 -12.20 -4.98 6.08
CA ILE A 224 -11.52 -6.28 6.18
C ILE A 224 -10.84 -6.75 4.89
N HIS A 225 -10.84 -5.95 3.79
CA HIS A 225 -10.23 -6.38 2.52
C HIS A 225 -8.78 -6.80 2.70
N ASN A 226 -7.95 -5.95 3.33
CA ASN A 226 -6.55 -6.25 3.55
C ASN A 226 -6.33 -7.52 4.39
N SER A 227 -7.07 -7.69 5.48
CA SER A 227 -6.90 -8.85 6.38
C SER A 227 -7.35 -10.16 5.73
N VAL A 228 -8.46 -10.14 5.02
CA VAL A 228 -8.94 -11.27 4.20
C VAL A 228 -7.92 -11.60 3.11
N GLY A 229 -7.47 -10.59 2.34
CA GLY A 229 -6.50 -10.78 1.26
C GLY A 229 -5.19 -11.39 1.73
N TYR A 230 -4.60 -10.87 2.81
CA TYR A 230 -3.39 -11.46 3.37
C TYR A 230 -3.61 -12.85 3.98
N SER A 231 -4.78 -13.11 4.54
CA SER A 231 -5.10 -14.44 5.08
C SER A 231 -5.24 -15.48 3.98
N LEU A 232 -5.93 -15.15 2.88
CA LEU A 232 -6.00 -16.00 1.69
C LEU A 232 -4.62 -16.19 1.04
N ALA A 233 -3.84 -15.11 0.89
CA ALA A 233 -2.49 -15.19 0.33
C ALA A 233 -1.57 -16.12 1.13
N ARG A 234 -1.62 -16.08 2.48
CA ARG A 234 -0.86 -17.03 3.32
C ARG A 234 -1.29 -18.48 3.10
N LYS A 235 -2.60 -18.73 2.96
CA LYS A 235 -3.12 -20.08 2.65
C LYS A 235 -2.69 -20.54 1.24
N ALA A 236 -2.58 -19.60 0.29
CA ALA A 236 -2.07 -19.82 -1.06
C ALA A 236 -0.52 -19.95 -1.12
N GLY A 237 0.17 -20.01 0.03
CA GLY A 237 1.63 -20.23 0.08
C GLY A 237 2.49 -18.98 -0.03
N ILE A 238 1.92 -17.77 0.01
CA ILE A 238 2.70 -16.51 0.04
C ILE A 238 3.25 -16.31 1.45
N VAL A 239 4.48 -16.77 1.65
CA VAL A 239 5.10 -16.88 2.99
C VAL A 239 5.37 -15.54 3.67
N ASP A 240 5.54 -14.46 2.91
CA ASP A 240 5.80 -13.11 3.40
C ASP A 240 4.54 -12.22 3.45
N ALA A 241 3.38 -12.76 3.12
CA ALA A 241 2.12 -12.04 3.25
C ALA A 241 1.94 -11.48 4.66
N SER A 242 1.59 -10.19 4.75
CA SER A 242 1.58 -9.45 6.01
C SER A 242 0.59 -10.04 7.02
N PRO A 243 0.98 -10.25 8.28
CA PRO A 243 0.02 -10.40 9.35
C PRO A 243 -0.69 -9.08 9.61
N THR A 244 -1.92 -9.18 10.11
CA THR A 244 -2.76 -8.05 10.53
C THR A 244 -3.21 -8.29 11.95
N THR A 245 -3.14 -7.26 12.80
CA THR A 245 -3.66 -7.32 14.18
C THR A 245 -4.63 -6.15 14.38
N PRO A 246 -5.89 -6.41 14.75
CA PRO A 246 -6.85 -5.35 15.06
C PRO A 246 -6.34 -4.39 16.13
N ALA A 247 -6.58 -3.09 15.96
CA ALA A 247 -6.15 -2.08 16.90
C ALA A 247 -7.11 -0.89 16.97
N ALA A 248 -7.42 -0.46 18.18
CA ALA A 248 -8.06 0.82 18.48
C ALA A 248 -6.98 1.90 18.62
N VAL A 249 -7.02 2.96 17.81
CA VAL A 249 -6.01 4.02 17.83
C VAL A 249 -6.55 5.27 18.51
N TYR A 250 -5.75 5.82 19.42
CA TYR A 250 -6.01 7.07 20.11
C TYR A 250 -4.86 8.05 19.88
N ILE A 251 -5.17 9.32 19.67
CA ILE A 251 -4.19 10.42 19.61
C ILE A 251 -4.58 11.46 20.66
N ASN A 252 -3.68 11.70 21.61
CA ASN A 252 -3.92 12.59 22.76
C ASN A 252 -5.27 12.28 23.45
N GLY A 253 -5.53 10.99 23.71
CA GLY A 253 -6.74 10.48 24.36
C GLY A 253 -8.00 10.46 23.48
N LYS A 254 -7.95 10.99 22.26
CA LYS A 254 -9.09 10.98 21.34
C LYS A 254 -9.04 9.78 20.41
N TYR A 255 -10.12 9.03 20.37
CA TYR A 255 -10.28 7.90 19.47
C TYR A 255 -10.19 8.33 17.99
N GLN A 256 -9.42 7.62 17.21
CA GLN A 256 -9.20 7.88 15.77
C GLN A 256 -9.91 6.87 14.88
N GLY A 257 -10.36 5.76 15.43
CA GLY A 257 -11.07 4.70 14.70
C GLY A 257 -10.41 3.34 14.83
N ALA A 258 -10.97 2.39 14.09
CA ALA A 258 -10.46 1.05 13.92
C ALA A 258 -9.27 1.04 12.93
N TYR A 259 -8.25 0.26 13.28
CA TYR A 259 -7.01 0.10 12.48
C TYR A 259 -6.56 -1.36 12.48
N PHE A 260 -5.70 -1.69 11.51
CA PHE A 260 -4.82 -2.84 11.60
C PHE A 260 -3.39 -2.40 11.91
N LEU A 261 -2.78 -3.03 12.90
CA LEU A 261 -1.34 -2.96 13.11
C LEU A 261 -0.68 -4.00 12.20
N MET A 262 0.26 -3.55 11.35
CA MET A 262 0.88 -4.35 10.29
C MET A 262 2.39 -4.09 10.21
N PRO A 263 3.19 -5.05 9.73
CA PRO A 263 4.60 -4.80 9.41
C PRO A 263 4.76 -3.71 8.36
N ALA A 264 5.78 -2.87 8.52
CA ALA A 264 6.16 -1.96 7.46
C ALA A 264 6.81 -2.71 6.27
N LYS A 265 6.66 -2.19 5.06
CA LYS A 265 7.26 -2.75 3.83
C LYS A 265 8.53 -1.98 3.46
N THR A 266 9.60 -2.17 4.21
CA THR A 266 10.84 -1.41 4.08
C THR A 266 12.06 -2.32 4.15
N ASP A 267 13.23 -1.77 3.79
CA ASP A 267 14.54 -2.42 3.96
C ASP A 267 14.75 -2.98 5.37
N ASN A 268 14.41 -2.19 6.41
CA ASN A 268 14.52 -2.66 7.79
C ASN A 268 13.60 -3.87 8.06
N ALA A 269 12.35 -3.80 7.60
CA ALA A 269 11.38 -4.87 7.84
C ALA A 269 11.75 -6.16 7.07
N LEU A 270 12.34 -6.00 5.88
CA LEU A 270 12.92 -7.13 5.14
C LEU A 270 14.12 -7.72 5.86
N ALA A 271 15.02 -6.87 6.36
CA ALA A 271 16.17 -7.33 7.14
C ALA A 271 15.73 -8.13 8.36
N GLU A 272 14.69 -7.70 9.05
CA GLU A 272 14.09 -8.38 10.21
C GLU A 272 13.42 -9.71 9.78
N LEU A 273 12.63 -9.69 8.70
CA LEU A 273 11.89 -10.87 8.24
C LEU A 273 12.81 -11.98 7.67
N TYR A 274 13.81 -11.57 6.90
CA TYR A 274 14.72 -12.51 6.22
C TYR A 274 16.05 -12.70 6.95
N ASN A 275 16.17 -12.19 8.19
CA ASN A 275 17.37 -12.28 9.02
C ASN A 275 18.64 -11.79 8.29
N ILE A 276 18.53 -10.66 7.59
CA ILE A 276 19.63 -10.02 6.86
C ILE A 276 20.33 -9.03 7.79
N GLU A 277 21.60 -9.27 8.10
CA GLU A 277 22.36 -8.45 9.05
C GLU A 277 22.54 -7.00 8.58
N LYS A 278 22.84 -6.83 7.29
CA LYS A 278 23.12 -5.53 6.68
C LYS A 278 21.96 -5.08 5.80
N LYS A 279 21.08 -4.24 6.35
CA LYS A 279 19.97 -3.67 5.57
C LYS A 279 20.41 -2.85 4.36
N GLU A 280 21.64 -2.33 4.37
CA GLU A 280 22.25 -1.56 3.28
C GLU A 280 22.48 -2.42 2.03
N ASP A 281 22.54 -3.75 2.19
CA ASP A 281 22.62 -4.71 1.09
C ASP A 281 21.24 -4.98 0.44
N ILE A 282 20.15 -4.46 1.03
CA ILE A 282 18.78 -4.60 0.51
C ILE A 282 18.45 -3.40 -0.37
N GLU A 283 18.03 -3.70 -1.57
CA GLU A 283 17.49 -2.74 -2.54
C GLU A 283 15.97 -2.95 -2.62
N VAL A 284 15.21 -1.86 -2.41
CA VAL A 284 13.75 -1.86 -2.53
C VAL A 284 13.36 -0.72 -3.45
N VAL A 285 12.48 -0.97 -4.39
CA VAL A 285 11.93 0.06 -5.27
C VAL A 285 10.42 -0.11 -5.45
N SER A 286 9.69 1.01 -5.33
CA SER A 286 8.28 1.11 -5.66
C SER A 286 8.18 1.70 -7.05
N VAL A 287 7.92 0.88 -8.05
CA VAL A 287 8.11 1.23 -9.47
C VAL A 287 7.29 2.46 -9.86
N PHE A 288 6.00 2.49 -9.51
CA PHE A 288 5.11 3.61 -9.89
C PHE A 288 5.13 4.79 -8.92
N GLU A 289 5.36 4.56 -7.63
CA GLU A 289 5.39 5.65 -6.65
C GLU A 289 6.56 6.60 -6.91
N GLU A 290 7.70 6.07 -7.32
CA GLU A 290 8.88 6.87 -7.63
C GLU A 290 8.69 7.69 -8.90
N GLU A 291 8.00 7.15 -9.91
CA GLU A 291 7.65 7.88 -11.13
C GLU A 291 6.61 8.97 -10.89
N LYS A 292 5.54 8.68 -10.12
CA LYS A 292 4.44 9.62 -9.87
C LYS A 292 4.82 10.77 -8.97
N THR A 293 5.67 10.54 -7.96
CA THR A 293 6.00 11.55 -6.95
C THR A 293 7.21 12.40 -7.32
N GLY A 294 7.98 11.99 -8.32
CA GLY A 294 9.24 12.62 -8.68
C GLY A 294 10.33 12.56 -7.58
N THR A 295 10.03 11.85 -6.50
CA THR A 295 10.93 11.63 -5.37
C THR A 295 11.62 10.29 -5.53
N GLN A 296 12.48 10.17 -6.51
CA GLN A 296 13.34 8.99 -6.65
C GLN A 296 14.37 9.01 -5.51
N SER A 297 14.06 8.23 -4.46
CA SER A 297 14.97 8.10 -3.32
C SER A 297 16.24 7.34 -3.69
N ARG A 298 16.18 6.47 -4.70
CA ARG A 298 17.28 5.60 -5.16
C ARG A 298 17.17 5.32 -6.66
N PRO A 299 17.42 6.32 -7.52
CA PRO A 299 17.21 6.22 -8.98
C PRO A 299 18.06 5.13 -9.63
N GLU A 300 19.23 4.82 -9.06
CA GLU A 300 20.10 3.76 -9.55
C GLU A 300 19.48 2.36 -9.39
N ILE A 301 18.68 2.13 -8.35
CA ILE A 301 18.00 0.85 -8.13
C ILE A 301 16.85 0.68 -9.10
N LEU A 302 16.03 1.73 -9.26
CA LEU A 302 14.97 1.73 -10.27
C LEU A 302 15.55 1.49 -11.67
N ALA A 303 16.61 2.20 -12.04
CA ALA A 303 17.28 2.03 -13.33
C ALA A 303 17.80 0.58 -13.52
N SER A 304 18.34 -0.04 -12.45
CA SER A 304 18.80 -1.42 -12.48
C SER A 304 17.64 -2.41 -12.72
N TYR A 305 16.49 -2.19 -12.05
CA TYR A 305 15.30 -2.99 -12.26
C TYR A 305 14.75 -2.81 -13.68
N LEU A 306 14.63 -1.60 -14.17
CA LEU A 306 14.13 -1.30 -15.52
C LEU A 306 15.03 -1.87 -16.62
N THR A 307 16.35 -1.89 -16.40
CA THR A 307 17.31 -2.56 -17.31
C THR A 307 17.04 -4.07 -17.36
N PHE A 308 16.72 -4.67 -16.23
CA PHE A 308 16.35 -6.09 -16.18
C PHE A 308 14.99 -6.34 -16.88
N VAL A 309 14.01 -5.46 -16.70
CA VAL A 309 12.72 -5.54 -17.42
C VAL A 309 12.92 -5.46 -18.93
N ASP A 310 13.73 -4.50 -19.42
CA ASP A 310 14.04 -4.35 -20.84
C ASP A 310 14.74 -5.59 -21.40
N PHE A 311 15.69 -6.16 -20.63
CA PHE A 311 16.32 -7.42 -21.01
C PHE A 311 15.29 -8.55 -21.16
N LEU A 312 14.37 -8.71 -20.21
CA LEU A 312 13.32 -9.75 -20.25
C LEU A 312 12.39 -9.59 -21.46
N GLN A 313 11.94 -8.37 -21.74
CA GLN A 313 11.01 -8.10 -22.85
C GLN A 313 11.60 -8.49 -24.21
N ASN A 314 12.92 -8.41 -24.37
CA ASN A 314 13.66 -8.73 -25.58
C ASN A 314 14.29 -10.13 -25.58
N ALA A 315 14.13 -10.89 -24.50
CA ALA A 315 14.77 -12.18 -24.28
C ALA A 315 14.14 -13.28 -25.14
N ASP A 316 14.97 -14.16 -25.69
CA ASP A 316 14.53 -15.44 -26.25
C ASP A 316 14.37 -16.48 -25.13
N MET A 317 13.16 -16.59 -24.62
CA MET A 317 12.83 -17.49 -23.50
C MET A 317 12.79 -18.97 -23.90
N THR A 318 13.23 -19.33 -25.12
CA THR A 318 13.47 -20.72 -25.56
C THR A 318 14.95 -21.09 -25.51
N ASP A 319 15.86 -20.11 -25.37
CA ASP A 319 17.30 -20.34 -25.25
C ASP A 319 17.69 -20.67 -23.79
N PRO A 320 18.23 -21.89 -23.50
CA PRO A 320 18.64 -22.27 -22.15
C PRO A 320 19.68 -21.33 -21.53
N SER A 321 20.50 -20.67 -22.32
CA SER A 321 21.49 -19.72 -21.81
C SER A 321 20.86 -18.41 -21.33
N VAL A 322 19.77 -17.98 -21.97
CA VAL A 322 18.96 -16.83 -21.58
C VAL A 322 18.17 -17.16 -20.32
N ILE A 323 17.55 -18.35 -20.27
CA ILE A 323 16.82 -18.83 -19.07
C ILE A 323 17.73 -18.77 -17.83
N LYS A 324 18.96 -19.28 -17.92
CA LYS A 324 19.93 -19.20 -16.82
C LYS A 324 20.24 -17.75 -16.39
N GLN A 325 20.29 -16.81 -17.32
CA GLN A 325 20.51 -15.41 -16.99
C GLN A 325 19.30 -14.79 -16.30
N VAL A 326 18.09 -15.21 -16.65
CA VAL A 326 16.86 -14.80 -15.97
C VAL A 326 16.83 -15.36 -14.55
N GLU A 327 17.05 -16.65 -14.37
CA GLU A 327 17.06 -17.34 -13.07
C GLU A 327 18.18 -16.83 -12.13
N ALA A 328 19.26 -16.30 -12.69
CA ALA A 328 20.32 -15.67 -11.91
C ALA A 328 19.90 -14.29 -11.35
N GLN A 329 18.90 -13.63 -11.92
CA GLN A 329 18.49 -12.28 -11.56
C GLN A 329 17.06 -12.18 -11.01
N LEU A 330 16.25 -13.22 -11.17
CA LEU A 330 14.85 -13.27 -10.74
C LEU A 330 14.59 -14.56 -9.97
N ASP A 331 13.86 -14.44 -8.89
CA ASP A 331 13.21 -15.58 -8.26
C ASP A 331 11.91 -15.87 -9.04
N VAL A 332 12.04 -16.70 -10.10
CA VAL A 332 10.96 -16.92 -11.08
C VAL A 332 9.73 -17.52 -10.38
N HIS A 333 9.93 -18.51 -9.52
CA HIS A 333 8.83 -19.14 -8.80
C HIS A 333 8.04 -18.12 -7.95
N GLN A 334 8.73 -17.32 -7.14
CA GLN A 334 8.10 -16.27 -6.32
C GLN A 334 7.41 -15.20 -7.19
N CYS A 335 7.99 -14.86 -8.34
CA CYS A 335 7.38 -13.97 -9.30
C CYS A 335 6.04 -14.53 -9.83
N LEU A 336 6.03 -15.79 -10.29
CA LEU A 336 4.82 -16.45 -10.78
C LEU A 336 3.75 -16.56 -9.69
N GLN A 337 4.14 -16.90 -8.46
CA GLN A 337 3.23 -16.90 -7.30
C GLN A 337 2.62 -15.52 -7.04
N TYR A 338 3.43 -14.46 -7.11
CA TYR A 338 2.96 -13.08 -6.90
C TYR A 338 1.89 -12.68 -7.93
N TYR A 339 2.09 -13.01 -9.22
CA TYR A 339 1.11 -12.75 -10.26
C TYR A 339 -0.17 -13.59 -10.06
N ALA A 340 -0.02 -14.88 -9.80
CA ALA A 340 -1.14 -15.80 -9.59
C ALA A 340 -2.04 -15.35 -8.44
N VAL A 341 -1.47 -15.02 -7.29
CA VAL A 341 -2.25 -14.61 -6.11
C VAL A 341 -2.97 -13.28 -6.31
N ASN A 342 -2.34 -12.27 -6.99
CA ASN A 342 -3.02 -11.01 -7.29
C ASN A 342 -4.22 -11.21 -8.21
N LEU A 343 -4.12 -12.10 -9.20
CA LEU A 343 -5.22 -12.44 -10.09
C LEU A 343 -6.36 -13.15 -9.34
N LEU A 344 -6.04 -14.14 -8.51
CA LEU A 344 -7.03 -14.87 -7.72
C LEU A 344 -7.69 -14.01 -6.64
N LEU A 345 -6.99 -13.03 -6.09
CA LEU A 345 -7.58 -12.02 -5.21
C LEU A 345 -8.48 -11.03 -5.95
N GLY A 346 -8.45 -10.99 -7.29
CA GLY A 346 -9.16 -9.99 -8.08
C GLY A 346 -8.71 -8.57 -7.70
N ASN A 347 -7.39 -8.32 -7.61
CA ASN A 347 -6.85 -7.04 -7.16
C ASN A 347 -7.05 -5.96 -8.22
N GLY A 348 -7.92 -4.99 -7.95
CA GLY A 348 -8.32 -3.95 -8.90
C GLY A 348 -7.36 -2.76 -8.99
N ASP A 349 -6.45 -2.59 -8.02
CA ASP A 349 -5.44 -1.52 -8.00
C ASP A 349 -4.03 -2.05 -8.25
N TRP A 350 -3.95 -3.07 -9.09
CA TRP A 350 -2.72 -3.75 -9.50
C TRP A 350 -2.82 -3.97 -11.00
N LEU A 351 -1.87 -4.00 -11.61
CA LEU A 351 -0.62 -4.05 -12.17
C LEU A 351 -0.04 -2.66 -12.50
N ASP A 352 -0.89 -1.67 -12.79
CA ASP A 352 -0.53 -0.28 -13.13
C ASP A 352 -0.25 0.58 -11.87
N ASN A 353 -0.46 0.00 -10.67
CA ASN A 353 -0.16 0.56 -9.37
C ASN A 353 0.36 -0.54 -8.43
N ASN A 354 0.79 -0.17 -7.24
CA ASN A 354 1.14 -1.10 -6.17
C ASN A 354 2.18 -2.18 -6.56
N LEU A 355 3.11 -1.83 -7.47
CA LEU A 355 4.21 -2.69 -7.86
C LEU A 355 5.48 -2.33 -7.10
N ARG A 356 5.90 -3.22 -6.19
CA ARG A 356 7.13 -3.06 -5.42
C ARG A 356 7.99 -4.30 -5.54
N VAL A 357 9.26 -4.09 -5.80
CA VAL A 357 10.26 -5.15 -5.93
C VAL A 357 11.43 -4.92 -5.00
N TRP A 358 12.10 -6.00 -4.65
CA TRP A 358 13.30 -5.95 -3.81
C TRP A 358 14.29 -7.04 -4.18
N ARG A 359 15.54 -6.82 -3.83
CA ARG A 359 16.59 -7.85 -3.81
C ARG A 359 17.58 -7.55 -2.71
N CYS A 360 18.35 -8.57 -2.33
CA CYS A 360 19.53 -8.40 -1.48
C CYS A 360 20.76 -8.76 -2.26
N LYS A 361 21.85 -8.04 -2.02
CA LYS A 361 23.16 -8.36 -2.58
C LYS A 361 23.50 -9.84 -2.36
N ASP A 362 24.14 -10.45 -3.35
CA ASP A 362 24.57 -11.83 -3.26
C ASP A 362 25.67 -12.00 -2.21
N ASN A 363 25.33 -12.69 -1.14
CA ASN A 363 26.21 -13.08 -0.04
C ASN A 363 26.25 -14.61 0.13
N GLY A 364 25.65 -15.37 -0.78
CA GLY A 364 25.59 -16.84 -0.74
C GLY A 364 24.69 -17.40 0.37
N LEU A 365 23.79 -16.60 0.92
CA LEU A 365 22.83 -16.98 1.97
C LEU A 365 21.40 -16.98 1.41
N PRO A 366 20.44 -17.66 2.07
CA PRO A 366 19.05 -17.63 1.65
C PRO A 366 18.52 -16.19 1.51
N TYR A 367 17.85 -15.91 0.40
CA TYR A 367 17.33 -14.58 0.01
C TYR A 367 18.39 -13.48 -0.15
N GLN A 368 19.68 -13.79 0.00
CA GLN A 368 20.83 -12.92 -0.26
C GLN A 368 21.59 -13.46 -1.48
N ASP A 369 20.93 -13.49 -2.61
CA ASP A 369 21.33 -14.15 -3.86
C ASP A 369 21.27 -13.23 -5.10
N GLY A 370 21.04 -11.92 -4.89
CA GLY A 370 20.99 -10.92 -5.95
C GLY A 370 19.70 -10.92 -6.77
N LYS A 371 18.75 -11.80 -6.48
CA LYS A 371 17.54 -11.98 -7.30
C LYS A 371 16.44 -11.01 -6.91
N TRP A 372 15.76 -10.47 -7.91
CA TRP A 372 14.55 -9.70 -7.73
C TRP A 372 13.39 -10.56 -7.22
N ARG A 373 12.61 -10.00 -6.28
CA ARG A 373 11.40 -10.56 -5.69
C ARG A 373 10.34 -9.49 -5.57
N PHE A 374 9.09 -9.91 -5.51
CA PHE A 374 7.94 -9.03 -5.48
C PHE A 374 7.33 -8.98 -4.07
N PHE A 375 6.81 -7.82 -3.71
CA PHE A 375 5.98 -7.67 -2.51
C PHE A 375 4.52 -7.76 -2.83
N LEU A 376 3.76 -8.50 -2.03
CA LEU A 376 2.31 -8.39 -1.96
C LEU A 376 1.95 -7.32 -0.92
N PHE A 377 1.30 -6.25 -1.36
CA PHE A 377 0.86 -5.17 -0.46
C PHE A 377 -0.32 -4.41 -1.08
N ASP A 378 -1.02 -3.65 -0.22
CA ASP A 378 -2.12 -2.77 -0.61
C ASP A 378 -3.28 -3.55 -1.23
N LEU A 379 -3.94 -4.35 -0.39
CA LEU A 379 -5.03 -5.25 -0.78
C LEU A 379 -6.40 -4.67 -0.39
N ASP A 380 -6.54 -3.35 -0.32
CA ASP A 380 -7.79 -2.69 0.01
C ASP A 380 -8.79 -2.66 -1.17
N TRP A 381 -8.33 -2.99 -2.37
CA TRP A 381 -9.19 -3.12 -3.57
C TRP A 381 -9.09 -4.52 -4.19
N ILE A 382 -9.34 -5.56 -3.41
CA ILE A 382 -9.47 -6.95 -3.89
C ILE A 382 -10.95 -7.33 -4.02
N GLY A 383 -11.24 -8.49 -4.62
CA GLY A 383 -12.61 -8.94 -4.88
C GLY A 383 -13.33 -8.04 -5.89
N SER A 384 -12.64 -7.68 -6.98
CA SER A 384 -13.14 -6.77 -8.01
C SER A 384 -14.25 -7.38 -8.85
N PHE A 385 -14.96 -6.53 -9.59
CA PHE A 385 -16.00 -6.96 -10.55
C PHE A 385 -15.44 -7.89 -11.63
N SER A 386 -16.26 -8.81 -12.11
CA SER A 386 -15.90 -9.85 -13.08
C SER A 386 -15.16 -9.32 -14.32
N ASP A 387 -15.64 -8.20 -14.88
CA ASP A 387 -15.00 -7.60 -16.08
C ASP A 387 -13.59 -7.10 -15.77
N LEU A 388 -13.36 -6.56 -14.58
CA LEU A 388 -12.04 -6.10 -14.17
C LEU A 388 -11.09 -7.27 -13.91
N VAL A 389 -11.57 -8.38 -13.34
CA VAL A 389 -10.78 -9.60 -13.16
C VAL A 389 -10.30 -10.14 -14.52
N VAL A 390 -11.19 -10.26 -15.50
CA VAL A 390 -10.85 -10.72 -16.85
C VAL A 390 -9.86 -9.75 -17.52
N MET A 391 -10.12 -8.46 -17.45
CA MET A 391 -9.22 -7.43 -18.01
C MET A 391 -7.83 -7.50 -17.38
N ASN A 392 -7.75 -7.65 -16.06
CA ASN A 392 -6.46 -7.75 -15.34
C ASN A 392 -5.71 -9.03 -15.74
N PHE A 393 -6.42 -10.15 -15.94
CA PHE A 393 -5.80 -11.38 -16.45
C PHE A 393 -5.21 -11.19 -17.85
N GLU A 394 -5.96 -10.61 -18.78
CA GLU A 394 -5.48 -10.31 -20.13
C GLU A 394 -4.31 -9.33 -20.11
N GLN A 395 -4.40 -8.27 -19.31
CA GLN A 395 -3.33 -7.30 -19.16
C GLN A 395 -2.07 -7.95 -18.56
N ALA A 396 -2.19 -8.76 -17.53
CA ALA A 396 -1.07 -9.43 -16.91
C ALA A 396 -0.38 -10.43 -17.83
N THR A 397 -1.14 -11.21 -18.61
CA THR A 397 -0.61 -12.33 -19.40
C THR A 397 -0.22 -11.96 -20.83
N GLN A 398 -0.80 -10.89 -21.41
CA GLN A 398 -0.64 -10.56 -22.83
C GLN A 398 -0.06 -9.17 -23.09
N SER A 399 -0.22 -8.22 -22.15
CA SER A 399 0.21 -6.85 -22.37
C SER A 399 1.65 -6.64 -21.94
N ALA A 400 2.54 -6.40 -22.90
CA ALA A 400 3.91 -5.98 -22.64
C ALA A 400 3.95 -4.47 -22.30
N ASN A 401 3.19 -4.04 -21.30
CA ASN A 401 3.36 -2.69 -20.79
C ASN A 401 4.67 -2.59 -19.99
N TYR A 402 5.12 -1.36 -19.76
CA TYR A 402 6.47 -0.99 -19.37
C TYR A 402 7.06 -1.74 -18.16
N HIS A 403 6.23 -2.26 -17.24
CA HIS A 403 6.69 -2.91 -16.02
C HIS A 403 6.25 -4.36 -15.86
N ASN A 404 5.38 -4.81 -16.73
CA ASN A 404 4.85 -6.16 -16.69
C ASN A 404 5.83 -7.15 -17.31
N ILE A 405 6.38 -8.03 -16.50
CA ILE A 405 7.35 -9.03 -16.95
C ILE A 405 6.73 -10.41 -17.23
N LEU A 406 5.50 -10.64 -16.79
CA LEU A 406 4.86 -11.96 -16.93
C LEU A 406 4.73 -12.41 -18.39
N PRO A 407 4.29 -11.57 -19.36
CA PRO A 407 4.18 -12.00 -20.76
C PRO A 407 5.50 -12.48 -21.35
N ALA A 408 6.61 -11.91 -20.90
CA ALA A 408 7.94 -12.35 -21.35
C ALA A 408 8.28 -13.75 -20.78
N LEU A 409 8.02 -13.98 -19.48
CA LEU A 409 8.23 -15.28 -18.84
C LEU A 409 7.36 -16.38 -19.46
N LEU A 410 6.10 -16.07 -19.75
CA LEU A 410 5.14 -17.03 -20.34
C LEU A 410 5.47 -17.48 -21.78
N LYS A 411 6.44 -16.84 -22.45
CA LYS A 411 7.01 -17.37 -23.71
C LYS A 411 7.77 -18.69 -23.50
N ASN A 412 8.23 -18.96 -22.25
CA ASN A 412 8.79 -20.24 -21.90
C ASN A 412 7.66 -21.23 -21.55
N PRO A 413 7.55 -22.39 -22.23
CA PRO A 413 6.47 -23.35 -21.95
C PRO A 413 6.47 -23.94 -20.55
N GLU A 414 7.64 -24.08 -19.91
CA GLU A 414 7.77 -24.61 -18.55
C GLU A 414 7.25 -23.56 -17.53
N TYR A 415 7.62 -22.31 -17.70
CA TYR A 415 7.10 -21.22 -16.84
C TYR A 415 5.60 -20.98 -17.04
N LYS A 416 5.12 -21.08 -18.28
CA LYS A 416 3.68 -21.02 -18.56
C LYS A 416 2.93 -22.14 -17.85
N LYS A 417 3.46 -23.37 -17.95
CA LYS A 417 2.89 -24.52 -17.24
C LYS A 417 2.93 -24.33 -15.74
N GLU A 418 4.07 -23.91 -15.17
CA GLU A 418 4.22 -23.65 -13.75
C GLU A 418 3.25 -22.60 -13.26
N PHE A 419 3.08 -21.50 -14.00
CA PHE A 419 2.11 -20.45 -13.68
C PHE A 419 0.67 -21.00 -13.61
N THR A 420 0.29 -21.80 -14.58
CA THR A 420 -1.05 -22.43 -14.61
C THR A 420 -1.23 -23.42 -13.46
N ASP A 421 -0.23 -24.25 -13.20
CA ASP A 421 -0.26 -25.20 -12.08
C ASP A 421 -0.37 -24.48 -10.73
N LEU A 422 0.33 -23.36 -10.56
CA LEU A 422 0.27 -22.52 -9.36
C LEU A 422 -1.13 -21.93 -9.14
N ILE A 423 -1.79 -21.45 -10.21
CA ILE A 423 -3.17 -20.97 -10.10
C ILE A 423 -4.09 -22.08 -9.59
N TYR A 424 -4.07 -23.26 -10.21
CA TYR A 424 -4.92 -24.37 -9.80
C TYR A 424 -4.62 -24.85 -8.37
N GLN A 425 -3.33 -24.90 -7.99
CA GLN A 425 -2.95 -25.26 -6.63
C GLN A 425 -3.48 -24.24 -5.61
N MET A 426 -3.32 -22.95 -5.89
CA MET A 426 -3.79 -21.88 -5.00
C MET A 426 -5.32 -21.87 -4.89
N GLU A 427 -6.03 -22.20 -5.98
CA GLU A 427 -7.49 -22.38 -5.94
C GLU A 427 -7.91 -23.48 -4.97
N GLU A 428 -7.27 -24.64 -5.04
CA GLU A 428 -7.54 -25.75 -4.13
C GLU A 428 -7.20 -25.44 -2.67
N ASP A 429 -6.08 -24.74 -2.43
CA ASP A 429 -5.54 -24.50 -1.10
C ASP A 429 -6.22 -23.30 -0.40
N ALA A 430 -6.64 -22.27 -1.14
CA ALA A 430 -7.01 -20.98 -0.56
C ALA A 430 -8.31 -20.37 -1.09
N PHE A 431 -8.76 -20.72 -2.29
CA PHE A 431 -9.89 -20.05 -2.94
C PHE A 431 -11.12 -20.95 -3.13
N THR A 432 -11.24 -22.04 -2.38
CA THR A 432 -12.52 -22.77 -2.32
C THR A 432 -13.52 -21.97 -1.49
N PRO A 433 -14.85 -22.11 -1.76
CA PRO A 433 -15.87 -21.43 -0.97
C PRO A 433 -15.71 -21.65 0.54
N GLU A 434 -15.40 -22.87 0.98
CA GLU A 434 -15.25 -23.23 2.39
C GLU A 434 -14.07 -22.52 3.05
N VAL A 435 -12.95 -22.40 2.34
CA VAL A 435 -11.76 -21.69 2.83
C VAL A 435 -12.03 -20.21 2.90
N ILE A 436 -12.64 -19.62 1.86
CA ILE A 436 -13.04 -18.21 1.83
C ILE A 436 -13.97 -17.92 3.01
N ASP A 437 -15.02 -18.72 3.21
CA ASP A 437 -15.96 -18.57 4.33
C ASP A 437 -15.28 -18.61 5.69
N SER A 438 -14.37 -19.56 5.87
CA SER A 438 -13.59 -19.66 7.12
C SER A 438 -12.72 -18.42 7.37
N VAL A 439 -12.13 -17.85 6.32
CA VAL A 439 -11.33 -16.63 6.43
C VAL A 439 -12.22 -15.43 6.76
N PHE A 440 -13.32 -15.25 6.04
CA PHE A 440 -14.28 -14.17 6.31
C PHE A 440 -14.82 -14.22 7.74
N ALA A 441 -15.26 -15.39 8.19
CA ALA A 441 -15.77 -15.56 9.55
C ALA A 441 -14.73 -15.16 10.60
N LYS A 442 -13.48 -15.56 10.42
CA LYS A 442 -12.38 -15.23 11.34
C LYS A 442 -12.05 -13.74 11.36
N GLU A 443 -11.87 -13.14 10.18
CA GLU A 443 -11.48 -11.73 10.08
C GLU A 443 -12.62 -10.80 10.53
N GLU A 444 -13.88 -11.19 10.28
CA GLU A 444 -15.04 -10.47 10.78
C GLU A 444 -15.18 -10.62 12.30
N GLU A 445 -15.01 -11.80 12.87
CA GLU A 445 -15.01 -12.00 14.33
C GLU A 445 -14.00 -11.10 15.04
N GLN A 446 -12.83 -10.90 14.46
CA GLN A 446 -11.76 -10.07 15.04
C GLN A 446 -12.04 -8.57 14.95
N MET A 447 -12.76 -8.11 13.92
CA MET A 447 -12.93 -6.68 13.64
C MET A 447 -14.33 -6.15 13.92
N HIS A 448 -15.35 -7.01 14.03
CA HIS A 448 -16.75 -6.62 14.11
C HIS A 448 -17.02 -5.58 15.21
N ASP A 449 -16.61 -5.89 16.44
CA ASP A 449 -16.90 -5.03 17.60
C ASP A 449 -16.15 -3.72 17.53
N GLU A 450 -14.90 -3.73 17.04
CA GLU A 450 -14.13 -2.49 16.88
C GLU A 450 -14.73 -1.61 15.78
N VAL A 451 -15.15 -2.22 14.68
CA VAL A 451 -15.83 -1.51 13.60
C VAL A 451 -17.19 -0.99 14.07
N ALA A 452 -17.97 -1.79 14.80
CA ALA A 452 -19.27 -1.36 15.34
C ALA A 452 -19.13 -0.18 16.32
N TYR A 453 -18.11 -0.20 17.17
CA TYR A 453 -17.78 0.94 18.04
C TYR A 453 -17.39 2.18 17.23
N ASP A 454 -16.56 2.00 16.21
CA ASP A 454 -16.14 3.06 15.32
C ASP A 454 -17.32 3.73 14.61
N PHE A 455 -18.32 2.97 14.16
CA PHE A 455 -19.54 3.51 13.54
C PHE A 455 -20.36 4.41 14.47
N GLN A 456 -20.27 4.19 15.78
CA GLN A 456 -20.98 4.97 16.79
C GLN A 456 -20.15 6.13 17.35
N SER A 457 -18.87 6.21 17.01
CA SER A 457 -17.93 7.17 17.58
C SER A 457 -17.96 8.50 16.84
N GLU A 458 -17.55 9.58 17.55
CA GLU A 458 -17.32 10.89 16.92
C GLU A 458 -16.18 10.90 15.87
N ALA A 459 -15.31 9.89 15.91
CA ALA A 459 -14.26 9.69 14.92
C ALA A 459 -14.81 9.16 13.60
N PHE A 460 -16.07 8.73 13.58
CA PHE A 460 -16.71 8.25 12.38
C PHE A 460 -16.89 9.37 11.36
N THR A 461 -16.20 9.30 10.27
CA THR A 461 -16.21 10.32 9.21
C THR A 461 -17.08 9.94 8.02
N GLY A 462 -17.88 8.88 8.16
CA GLY A 462 -18.66 8.30 7.07
C GLY A 462 -17.82 7.49 6.09
N TYR A 463 -18.53 6.65 5.34
CA TYR A 463 -17.95 5.93 4.23
C TYR A 463 -18.29 6.65 2.94
N LEU A 464 -17.30 7.27 2.39
CA LEU A 464 -17.41 7.70 1.03
C LEU A 464 -16.29 7.07 0.24
N MET A 465 -16.71 6.35 -0.75
CA MET A 465 -15.83 5.87 -1.78
C MET A 465 -15.00 6.99 -2.42
N TYR A 466 -15.41 8.25 -2.33
CA TYR A 466 -14.68 9.45 -2.77
C TYR A 466 -15.42 10.72 -2.30
N SER A 467 -15.10 11.31 -1.18
CA SER A 467 -15.38 12.74 -1.03
C SER A 467 -14.26 13.55 -1.67
N VAL A 468 -14.14 13.46 -2.96
CA VAL A 468 -13.30 14.38 -3.75
C VAL A 468 -14.00 15.70 -3.96
N ASN A 469 -15.26 15.83 -3.56
CA ASN A 469 -16.02 17.04 -3.69
C ASN A 469 -16.37 17.62 -2.32
N SER A 470 -15.92 18.80 -2.11
CA SER A 470 -16.11 19.82 -1.11
C SER A 470 -17.55 20.09 -0.60
N SER A 471 -18.50 19.20 -0.80
CA SER A 471 -19.81 19.31 -0.18
C SER A 471 -19.80 18.57 1.15
N PRO A 472 -20.32 19.18 2.23
CA PRO A 472 -20.55 18.46 3.47
C PRO A 472 -21.42 17.25 3.20
N LEU A 473 -21.00 16.08 3.75
CA LEU A 473 -21.80 14.87 3.67
C LEU A 473 -23.06 15.04 4.50
N GLU A 474 -24.17 14.59 3.97
CA GLU A 474 -25.40 14.44 4.73
C GLU A 474 -25.40 13.04 5.39
N GLU A 475 -26.05 12.89 6.55
CA GLU A 475 -26.16 11.63 7.29
C GLU A 475 -26.65 10.46 6.42
N LYS A 476 -27.48 10.73 5.43
CA LYS A 476 -27.96 9.74 4.43
C LYS A 476 -26.86 9.18 3.50
N ASP A 477 -25.71 9.84 3.43
CA ASP A 477 -24.57 9.43 2.59
C ASP A 477 -23.66 8.43 3.32
N TYR A 478 -23.96 8.12 4.59
CA TYR A 478 -23.20 7.18 5.39
C TYR A 478 -23.77 5.77 5.25
N ILE A 479 -22.89 4.79 5.04
CA ILE A 479 -23.28 3.38 5.13
C ILE A 479 -23.52 3.00 6.60
N THR A 480 -24.48 2.12 6.81
CA THR A 480 -24.80 1.54 8.10
C THR A 480 -24.05 0.21 8.31
N MET A 481 -24.13 -0.35 9.52
CA MET A 481 -23.62 -1.71 9.77
C MET A 481 -24.40 -2.77 8.96
N GLU A 482 -25.67 -2.53 8.62
CA GLU A 482 -26.46 -3.38 7.74
C GLU A 482 -25.93 -3.31 6.29
N ASP A 483 -25.68 -2.10 5.77
CA ASP A 483 -25.06 -1.92 4.45
C ASP A 483 -23.69 -2.58 4.39
N ARG A 484 -22.89 -2.47 5.46
CA ARG A 484 -21.59 -3.13 5.56
C ARG A 484 -21.71 -4.65 5.43
N GLN A 485 -22.73 -5.26 6.03
CA GLN A 485 -22.94 -6.70 5.93
C GLN A 485 -23.24 -7.13 4.48
N ILE A 486 -24.03 -6.34 3.75
CA ILE A 486 -24.29 -6.57 2.32
C ILE A 486 -22.99 -6.47 1.52
N LEU A 487 -22.16 -5.46 1.79
CA LEU A 487 -20.87 -5.27 1.12
C LEU A 487 -19.89 -6.42 1.40
N ILE A 488 -19.90 -6.97 2.62
CA ILE A 488 -19.10 -8.16 2.97
C ILE A 488 -19.55 -9.37 2.14
N GLU A 489 -20.86 -9.57 1.99
CA GLU A 489 -21.41 -10.67 1.20
C GLU A 489 -21.07 -10.50 -0.28
N ASP A 490 -21.20 -9.31 -0.83
CA ASP A 490 -20.80 -9.00 -2.20
C ASP A 490 -19.28 -9.24 -2.43
N PHE A 491 -18.44 -8.76 -1.52
CA PHE A 491 -16.99 -8.98 -1.56
C PHE A 491 -16.66 -10.48 -1.53
N ARG A 492 -17.28 -11.23 -0.61
CA ARG A 492 -17.14 -12.68 -0.54
C ARG A 492 -17.54 -13.36 -1.87
N ASN A 493 -18.69 -12.99 -2.43
CA ASN A 493 -19.20 -13.57 -3.67
C ASN A 493 -18.27 -13.28 -4.86
N HIS A 494 -17.69 -12.11 -4.94
CA HIS A 494 -16.68 -11.79 -5.96
C HIS A 494 -15.46 -12.72 -5.84
N LEU A 495 -14.91 -12.90 -4.64
CA LEU A 495 -13.77 -13.81 -4.44
C LEU A 495 -14.09 -15.27 -4.77
N VAL A 496 -15.28 -15.75 -4.41
CA VAL A 496 -15.73 -17.13 -4.73
C VAL A 496 -15.85 -17.34 -6.25
N ASN A 497 -16.22 -16.31 -6.99
CA ASN A 497 -16.39 -16.40 -8.45
C ASN A 497 -15.10 -16.19 -9.24
N THR A 498 -14.08 -15.56 -8.66
CA THR A 498 -12.82 -15.23 -9.34
C THR A 498 -12.12 -16.44 -9.94
N PRO A 499 -11.96 -17.61 -9.26
CA PRO A 499 -11.34 -18.79 -9.85
C PRO A 499 -11.98 -19.23 -11.17
N ALA A 500 -13.30 -19.27 -11.23
CA ALA A 500 -14.02 -19.69 -12.44
C ALA A 500 -13.76 -18.72 -13.63
N LEU A 501 -13.65 -17.43 -13.36
CA LEU A 501 -13.30 -16.42 -14.37
C LEU A 501 -11.87 -16.61 -14.89
N ILE A 502 -10.92 -16.83 -14.00
CA ILE A 502 -9.52 -17.07 -14.34
C ILE A 502 -9.37 -18.37 -15.15
N ASN A 503 -10.04 -19.45 -14.73
CA ASN A 503 -10.03 -20.73 -15.43
C ASN A 503 -10.59 -20.61 -16.85
N ASN A 504 -11.67 -19.86 -17.02
CA ASN A 504 -12.21 -19.58 -18.36
C ASN A 504 -11.19 -18.81 -19.24
N CYS A 505 -10.44 -17.86 -18.68
CA CYS A 505 -9.38 -17.18 -19.41
C CYS A 505 -8.25 -18.14 -19.80
N ILE A 506 -7.84 -19.05 -18.92
CA ILE A 506 -6.81 -20.07 -19.19
C ILE A 506 -7.26 -21.02 -20.32
N GLU A 507 -8.49 -21.51 -20.28
CA GLU A 507 -9.08 -22.43 -21.26
C GLU A 507 -9.21 -21.80 -22.66
N ASN A 508 -9.50 -20.50 -22.72
CA ASN A 508 -9.56 -19.75 -23.98
C ASN A 508 -8.19 -19.46 -24.59
N GLY A 509 -7.13 -19.70 -23.86
CA GLY A 509 -5.74 -19.57 -24.30
C GLY A 509 -5.18 -18.16 -24.11
N PHE A 510 -4.04 -18.04 -23.46
CA PHE A 510 -3.29 -16.80 -23.27
C PHE A 510 -1.83 -17.00 -23.66
#